data_8ef1890981805e8ef0819b0b220d900c
#
_entry.id   8ef1890981805e8ef0819b0b220d900c
#
_cell.length_a   1.000
_cell.length_b   1.000
_cell.length_c   1.000
_cell.angle_alpha   90.00
_cell.angle_beta   90.00
_cell.angle_gamma   90.00
#
_symmetry.space_group_name_H-M   'P 1'
#
loop_
_entity.id
_entity.type
_entity.pdbx_description
1 polymer ?
#
loop_
_entity_poly.entity_id
_entity_poly.type
_entity_poly.pdbx_seq_one_letter_code
_entity_poly.pdbx_strand_id
1 'polypeptide(L)'
;MTEFEKNVYEFLLTIPSGKVVTYGQIGYAIGHPRAARAVGNALHRNPDGDLYPCYKVVAASGALAADFVFGGAEAQAARLEADGIEVVDGFVDMDKYQW
;
A
#
# COMPACT_ATOMS: atom_id res chain seq x y z
N MET A 1 10.60 9.14 13.43
CA MET A 1 10.15 9.03 12.02
C MET A 1 11.15 9.76 11.13
N THR A 2 11.71 9.07 10.15
CA THR A 2 12.64 9.68 9.21
C THR A 2 11.89 10.53 8.20
N GLU A 3 12.60 11.43 7.50
CA GLU A 3 12.02 12.22 6.41
C GLU A 3 11.45 11.31 5.32
N PHE A 4 12.17 10.23 5.00
CA PHE A 4 11.69 9.25 4.02
C PHE A 4 10.37 8.63 4.45
N GLU A 5 10.28 8.15 5.69
CA GLU A 5 9.06 7.56 6.23
C GLU A 5 7.91 8.55 6.23
N LYS A 6 8.18 9.77 6.63
CA LYS A 6 7.18 10.84 6.62
C LYS A 6 6.61 11.03 5.21
N ASN A 7 7.49 11.09 4.21
CA ASN A 7 7.06 11.26 2.82
C ASN A 7 6.22 10.08 2.33
N VAL A 8 6.58 8.86 2.71
CA VAL A 8 5.80 7.66 2.39
C VAL A 8 4.39 7.77 3.00
N TYR A 9 4.31 8.08 4.28
CA TYR A 9 3.01 8.14 4.98
C TYR A 9 2.14 9.26 4.45
N GLU A 10 2.72 10.42 4.15
CA GLU A 10 1.97 11.54 3.57
C GLU A 10 1.43 11.19 2.18
N PHE A 11 2.20 10.44 1.39
CA PHE A 11 1.73 9.99 0.07
C PHE A 11 0.49 9.10 0.20
N LEU A 12 0.43 8.22 1.21
CA LEU A 12 -0.72 7.34 1.41
C LEU A 12 -2.02 8.13 1.54
N LEU A 13 -1.95 9.32 2.13
CA LEU A 13 -3.12 10.17 2.33
C LEU A 13 -3.67 10.74 1.03
N THR A 14 -2.90 10.70 -0.05
CA THR A 14 -3.31 11.23 -1.36
C THR A 14 -4.00 10.20 -2.23
N ILE A 15 -3.90 8.91 -1.89
CA ILE A 15 -4.46 7.82 -2.70
C ILE A 15 -6.00 7.88 -2.66
N PRO A 16 -6.66 8.00 -3.83
CA PRO A 16 -8.13 8.07 -3.84
C PRO A 16 -8.78 6.79 -3.31
N SER A 17 -9.99 6.93 -2.79
CA SER A 17 -10.82 5.78 -2.43
C SER A 17 -11.02 4.89 -3.67
N GLY A 18 -10.97 3.57 -3.48
CA GLY A 18 -11.15 2.62 -4.56
C GLY A 18 -9.95 2.43 -5.46
N LYS A 19 -8.78 2.94 -5.07
CA LYS A 19 -7.53 2.78 -5.85
C LYS A 19 -6.42 2.21 -4.99
N VAL A 20 -5.50 1.50 -5.66
CA VAL A 20 -4.28 0.98 -5.05
C VAL A 20 -3.06 1.50 -5.77
N VAL A 21 -1.91 1.43 -5.11
CA VAL A 21 -0.61 1.75 -5.69
C VAL A 21 0.36 0.61 -5.39
N THR A 22 1.48 0.60 -6.10
CA THR A 22 2.58 -0.32 -5.83
C THR A 22 3.64 0.36 -4.96
N TYR A 23 4.51 -0.46 -4.37
CA TYR A 23 5.68 0.07 -3.65
C TYR A 23 6.54 0.95 -4.54
N GLY A 24 6.73 0.53 -5.80
CA GLY A 24 7.50 1.30 -6.77
C GLY A 24 6.88 2.64 -7.12
N GLN A 25 5.56 2.70 -7.21
CA GLN A 25 4.87 3.97 -7.47
C GLN A 25 5.14 4.98 -6.35
N ILE A 26 5.09 4.53 -5.10
CA ILE A 26 5.36 5.42 -3.97
C ILE A 26 6.80 5.92 -4.03
N GLY A 27 7.76 5.00 -4.23
CA GLY A 27 9.16 5.39 -4.34
C GLY A 27 9.38 6.42 -5.43
N TYR A 28 8.82 6.19 -6.61
CA TYR A 28 8.91 7.12 -7.72
C TYR A 28 8.31 8.48 -7.36
N ALA A 29 7.12 8.49 -6.77
CA ALA A 29 6.41 9.72 -6.45
C ALA A 29 7.15 10.61 -5.44
N ILE A 30 7.87 10.01 -4.51
CA ILE A 30 8.60 10.75 -3.47
C ILE A 30 10.07 11.02 -3.85
N GLY A 31 10.45 10.77 -5.12
CA GLY A 31 11.78 11.08 -5.63
C GLY A 31 12.83 10.00 -5.41
N HIS A 32 12.44 8.78 -5.08
CA HIS A 32 13.34 7.65 -4.84
C HIS A 32 12.90 6.43 -5.67
N PRO A 33 13.07 6.46 -7.02
CA PRO A 33 12.47 5.46 -7.91
C PRO A 33 12.98 4.04 -7.72
N ARG A 34 14.10 3.85 -7.01
CA ARG A 34 14.66 2.52 -6.73
C ARG A 34 14.45 2.07 -5.30
N ALA A 35 13.58 2.74 -4.56
CA ALA A 35 13.43 2.53 -3.13
C ALA A 35 12.24 1.65 -2.73
N ALA A 36 11.74 0.79 -3.62
CA ALA A 36 10.57 -0.04 -3.33
C ALA A 36 10.72 -0.84 -2.03
N ARG A 37 11.91 -1.43 -1.79
CA ARG A 37 12.17 -2.18 -0.56
C ARG A 37 12.12 -1.27 0.67
N ALA A 38 12.72 -0.08 0.59
CA ALA A 38 12.71 0.87 1.70
C ALA A 38 11.29 1.37 1.97
N VAL A 39 10.47 1.54 0.93
CA VAL A 39 9.05 1.84 1.08
C VAL A 39 8.35 0.73 1.85
N GLY A 40 8.57 -0.54 1.46
CA GLY A 40 8.01 -1.68 2.17
C GLY A 40 8.40 -1.71 3.65
N ASN A 41 9.66 -1.42 3.96
CA ASN A 41 10.14 -1.35 5.35
C ASN A 41 9.45 -0.23 6.12
N ALA A 42 9.25 0.93 5.50
CA ALA A 42 8.54 2.05 6.11
C ALA A 42 7.08 1.68 6.42
N LEU A 43 6.41 1.01 5.48
CA LEU A 43 5.02 0.58 5.68
C LEU A 43 4.92 -0.45 6.80
N HIS A 44 5.92 -1.32 6.94
CA HIS A 44 5.95 -2.30 8.01
C HIS A 44 6.09 -1.65 9.40
N ARG A 45 6.65 -0.45 9.46
CA ARG A 45 6.79 0.33 10.69
C ARG A 45 5.68 1.37 10.87
N ASN A 46 4.62 1.31 10.08
CA ASN A 46 3.50 2.25 10.14
C ASN A 46 2.91 2.28 11.56
N PRO A 47 2.89 3.44 12.22
CA PRO A 47 2.42 3.53 13.60
C PRO A 47 0.89 3.53 13.74
N ASP A 48 0.15 3.80 12.65
CA ASP A 48 -1.29 3.95 12.72
C ASP A 48 -1.93 3.62 11.36
N GLY A 49 -2.42 2.39 11.23
CA GLY A 49 -3.03 1.91 9.99
C GLY A 49 -4.36 2.57 9.64
N ASP A 50 -5.03 3.18 10.61
CA ASP A 50 -6.27 3.91 10.35
C ASP A 50 -5.99 5.30 9.79
N LEU A 51 -4.94 5.95 10.28
CA LEU A 51 -4.53 7.27 9.78
C LEU A 51 -3.80 7.15 8.44
N TYR A 52 -2.86 6.21 8.35
CA TYR A 52 -2.03 6.01 7.15
C TYR A 52 -2.43 4.70 6.47
N PRO A 53 -3.23 4.75 5.39
CA PRO A 53 -3.87 3.56 4.82
C PRO A 53 -2.90 2.68 4.01
N CYS A 54 -1.93 2.06 4.67
CA CYS A 54 -0.95 1.20 4.01
C CYS A 54 -1.56 -0.03 3.35
N TYR A 55 -2.81 -0.39 3.70
CA TYR A 55 -3.50 -1.50 3.06
C TYR A 55 -3.69 -1.28 1.54
N LYS A 56 -3.60 -0.04 1.06
CA LYS A 56 -3.75 0.31 -0.37
C LYS A 56 -2.49 0.02 -1.19
N VAL A 57 -1.42 -0.47 -0.57
CA VAL A 57 -0.16 -0.74 -1.27
C VAL A 57 -0.03 -2.23 -1.53
N VAL A 58 0.16 -2.59 -2.79
CA VAL A 58 0.25 -3.99 -3.23
C VAL A 58 1.48 -4.18 -4.11
N ALA A 59 1.83 -5.43 -4.38
CA ALA A 59 2.91 -5.74 -5.32
C ALA A 59 2.52 -5.33 -6.75
N ALA A 60 3.51 -5.21 -7.63
CA ALA A 60 3.28 -4.87 -9.03
C ALA A 60 2.30 -5.84 -9.72
N SER A 61 2.28 -7.10 -9.30
CA SER A 61 1.34 -8.10 -9.78
C SER A 61 -0.08 -7.95 -9.24
N GLY A 62 -0.28 -7.09 -8.25
CA GLY A 62 -1.52 -6.98 -7.50
C GLY A 62 -1.58 -7.86 -6.27
N ALA A 63 -0.53 -8.64 -6.00
CA ALA A 63 -0.51 -9.54 -4.85
C ALA A 63 -0.53 -8.76 -3.54
N LEU A 64 -1.32 -9.26 -2.58
CA LEU A 64 -1.37 -8.70 -1.23
C LEU A 64 -0.11 -9.05 -0.45
N ALA A 65 0.19 -8.28 0.59
CA ALA A 65 1.34 -8.50 1.45
C ALA A 65 1.04 -9.62 2.45
N ALA A 66 1.75 -10.74 2.35
CA ALA A 66 1.60 -11.85 3.30
C ALA A 66 1.94 -11.41 4.73
N ASP A 67 2.85 -10.45 4.87
CA ASP A 67 3.31 -9.89 6.14
C ASP A 67 2.69 -8.53 6.46
N PHE A 68 1.50 -8.25 5.96
CA PHE A 68 0.78 -7.00 6.25
C PHE A 68 0.72 -6.81 7.77
N VAL A 69 1.29 -5.70 8.24
CA VAL A 69 1.59 -5.47 9.66
C VAL A 69 0.34 -5.44 10.55
N PHE A 70 -0.83 -5.13 9.99
CA PHE A 70 -2.08 -5.03 10.74
C PHE A 70 -2.97 -6.27 10.59
N GLY A 71 -2.38 -7.45 10.49
CA GLY A 71 -3.14 -8.70 10.52
C GLY A 71 -3.00 -9.62 9.31
N GLY A 72 -1.97 -9.40 8.47
CA GLY A 72 -1.69 -10.26 7.33
C GLY A 72 -2.59 -10.01 6.12
N ALA A 73 -2.45 -10.88 5.11
CA ALA A 73 -3.14 -10.70 3.84
C ALA A 73 -4.67 -10.71 3.97
N GLU A 74 -5.21 -11.51 4.89
CA GLU A 74 -6.66 -11.55 5.09
C GLU A 74 -7.21 -10.21 5.61
N ALA A 75 -6.49 -9.59 6.53
CA ALA A 75 -6.89 -8.27 7.05
C ALA A 75 -6.74 -7.19 5.98
N GLN A 76 -5.70 -7.27 5.17
CA GLN A 76 -5.52 -6.35 4.05
C GLN A 76 -6.68 -6.49 3.05
N ALA A 77 -7.05 -7.72 2.70
CA ALA A 77 -8.17 -7.98 1.80
C ALA A 77 -9.48 -7.39 2.32
N ALA A 78 -9.76 -7.58 3.62
CA ALA A 78 -10.98 -7.04 4.23
C ALA A 78 -11.04 -5.51 4.13
N ARG A 79 -9.92 -4.84 4.34
CA ARG A 79 -9.87 -3.37 4.25
C ARG A 79 -10.01 -2.88 2.81
N LEU A 80 -9.40 -3.59 1.85
CA LEU A 80 -9.56 -3.28 0.43
C LEU A 80 -11.01 -3.45 -0.02
N GLU A 81 -11.65 -4.54 0.39
CA GLU A 81 -13.04 -4.80 0.05
C GLU A 81 -13.98 -3.75 0.64
N ALA A 82 -13.71 -3.32 1.86
CA ALA A 82 -14.47 -2.22 2.48
C ALA A 82 -14.31 -0.90 1.72
N ASP A 83 -13.20 -0.74 0.98
CA ASP A 83 -12.95 0.43 0.13
C ASP A 83 -13.44 0.22 -1.32
N GLY A 84 -14.21 -0.83 -1.57
CA GLY A 84 -14.79 -1.10 -2.88
C GLY A 84 -13.86 -1.79 -3.87
N ILE A 85 -12.76 -2.36 -3.41
CA ILE A 85 -11.77 -3.02 -4.25
C ILE A 85 -11.93 -4.54 -4.13
N GLU A 86 -12.23 -5.21 -5.24
CA GLU A 86 -12.36 -6.66 -5.26
C GLU A 86 -11.01 -7.35 -5.14
N VAL A 87 -10.94 -8.35 -4.26
CA VAL A 87 -9.74 -9.18 -4.09
C VAL A 87 -10.10 -10.62 -4.46
N VAL A 88 -9.36 -11.21 -5.38
CA VAL A 88 -9.58 -12.59 -5.85
C VAL A 88 -8.30 -13.39 -5.68
N ASP A 89 -8.35 -14.46 -4.91
CA ASP A 89 -7.22 -15.35 -4.65
C ASP A 89 -5.96 -14.62 -4.18
N GLY A 90 -6.14 -13.57 -3.37
CA GLY A 90 -5.03 -12.79 -2.84
C GLY A 90 -4.46 -11.75 -3.81
N PHE A 91 -5.19 -11.42 -4.88
CA PHE A 91 -4.74 -10.45 -5.88
C PHE A 91 -5.79 -9.38 -6.15
N VAL A 92 -5.30 -8.18 -6.44
CA VAL A 92 -6.09 -7.06 -6.94
C VAL A 92 -5.88 -6.96 -8.46
N ASP A 93 -6.95 -6.70 -9.20
CA ASP A 93 -6.85 -6.45 -10.64
C ASP A 93 -6.26 -5.06 -10.88
N MET A 94 -4.98 -5.02 -11.26
CA MET A 94 -4.25 -3.77 -11.43
C MET A 94 -4.75 -2.96 -12.64
N ASP A 95 -5.30 -3.62 -13.66
CA ASP A 95 -5.89 -2.92 -14.81
C ASP A 95 -7.12 -2.11 -14.38
N LYS A 96 -7.81 -2.58 -13.35
CA LYS A 96 -9.04 -1.94 -12.87
C LYS A 96 -8.78 -0.94 -11.73
N TYR A 97 -7.89 -1.26 -10.80
CA TYR A 97 -7.77 -0.52 -9.54
C TYR A 97 -6.49 0.27 -9.35
N GLN A 98 -5.47 0.08 -10.18
CA GLN A 98 -4.21 0.82 -10.00
C GLN A 98 -4.42 2.31 -10.29
N TRP A 99 -3.92 3.13 -9.37
CA TRP A 99 -3.96 4.59 -9.50
C TRP A 99 -2.90 5.12 -10.46
#